data_69abc41d0b5038ea1742c6ad30ed8321
#
_entry.id   69abc41d0b5038ea1742c6ad30ed8321
#
_cell.length_a   1.000
_cell.length_b   1.000
_cell.length_c   1.000
_cell.angle_alpha   90.00
_cell.angle_beta   90.00
_cell.angle_gamma   90.00
#
_symmetry.space_group_name_H-M   'P 1'
#
loop_
_entity.id
_entity.type
_entity.pdbx_description
1 polymer ?
#
loop_
_entity_poly.entity_id
_entity_poly.type
_entity_poly.pdbx_seq_one_letter_code
_entity_poly.pdbx_strand_id
1 'polypeptide(L)'
;MATIPTKSFTSIVTNIATGIQGRANTILDFSIGSSLRALAEGFSGILLWLQAIALQIAQLTRASTSQGSDLDSWMADWNFLRLGAQSATGSVTFSRNTAGTNSPFIPIGATIQSIDGTATFTVTVDLGNHNYVGTPIAGYNMPANIASITVPVQCTTVGTAGNVVAGALSQITTPLVGIHSC
;
A
#
# COMPACT_ATOMS: atom_id res chain seq x y z
N MET A 1 -1.45 -9.94 26.74
CA MET A 1 -0.93 -8.57 26.55
C MET A 1 -1.02 -7.85 27.89
N ALA A 2 0.06 -7.26 28.43
CA ALA A 2 -0.04 -6.47 29.65
C ALA A 2 -0.80 -5.18 29.30
N THR A 3 -1.95 -4.97 29.94
CA THR A 3 -2.73 -3.76 29.76
C THR A 3 -2.22 -2.69 30.74
N ILE A 4 -1.93 -1.50 30.24
CA ILE A 4 -1.59 -0.36 31.09
C ILE A 4 -2.90 0.10 31.74
N PRO A 5 -2.99 0.10 33.08
CA PRO A 5 -4.22 0.53 33.76
C PRO A 5 -4.44 2.03 33.52
N THR A 6 -5.58 2.36 32.93
CA THR A 6 -5.99 3.75 32.69
C THR A 6 -7.06 4.18 33.68
N LYS A 7 -7.09 5.47 34.03
CA LYS A 7 -8.12 6.05 34.89
C LYS A 7 -9.05 6.94 34.08
N SER A 8 -10.34 6.92 34.40
CA SER A 8 -11.31 7.86 33.81
C SER A 8 -11.16 9.25 34.41
N PHE A 9 -11.65 10.26 33.67
CA PHE A 9 -11.69 11.66 34.15
C PHE A 9 -12.29 11.77 35.55
N THR A 10 -13.48 11.21 35.74
CA THR A 10 -14.17 11.24 37.04
C THR A 10 -13.35 10.57 38.14
N SER A 11 -12.70 9.45 37.86
CA SER A 11 -11.83 8.78 38.83
C SER A 11 -10.64 9.64 39.24
N ILE A 12 -10.04 10.37 38.28
CA ILE A 12 -8.91 11.27 38.56
C ILE A 12 -9.37 12.45 39.42
N VAL A 13 -10.48 13.10 39.07
CA VAL A 13 -11.06 14.21 39.84
C VAL A 13 -11.36 13.76 41.28
N THR A 14 -12.00 12.61 41.47
CA THR A 14 -12.30 12.05 42.78
C THR A 14 -11.03 11.78 43.59
N ASN A 15 -10.01 11.18 42.96
CA ASN A 15 -8.74 10.91 43.64
C ASN A 15 -8.03 12.20 44.08
N ILE A 16 -8.04 13.24 43.22
CA ILE A 16 -7.47 14.56 43.57
C ILE A 16 -8.24 15.17 44.74
N ALA A 17 -9.58 15.21 44.67
CA ALA A 17 -10.42 15.76 45.73
C ALA A 17 -10.20 15.02 47.07
N THR A 18 -10.21 13.69 47.06
CA THR A 18 -9.95 12.87 48.25
C THR A 18 -8.53 13.09 48.79
N GLY A 19 -7.53 13.18 47.90
CA GLY A 19 -6.15 13.41 48.31
C GLY A 19 -5.91 14.79 48.94
N ILE A 20 -6.60 15.84 48.46
CA ILE A 20 -6.53 17.19 49.04
C ILE A 20 -7.28 17.21 50.36
N GLN A 21 -8.51 16.68 50.39
CA GLN A 21 -9.32 16.65 51.61
C GLN A 21 -8.64 15.87 52.75
N GLY A 22 -7.96 14.77 52.43
CA GLY A 22 -7.24 13.94 53.42
C GLY A 22 -6.00 14.62 54.03
N ARG A 23 -5.52 15.73 53.42
CA ARG A 23 -4.41 16.55 53.96
C ARG A 23 -4.85 17.88 54.57
N ALA A 24 -6.08 18.26 54.34
CA ALA A 24 -6.63 19.52 54.87
C ALA A 24 -7.16 19.32 56.28
N ASN A 25 -6.89 20.28 57.18
CA ASN A 25 -7.42 20.30 58.56
C ASN A 25 -8.86 20.81 58.61
N THR A 26 -9.41 21.30 57.51
CA THR A 26 -10.77 21.84 57.38
C THR A 26 -11.49 21.13 56.24
N ILE A 27 -12.83 21.08 56.34
CA ILE A 27 -13.66 20.53 55.24
C ILE A 27 -13.60 21.53 54.08
N LEU A 28 -13.16 21.02 52.90
CA LEU A 28 -13.09 21.78 51.66
C LEU A 28 -14.28 21.47 50.76
N ASP A 29 -14.76 22.49 50.07
CA ASP A 29 -15.87 22.32 49.11
C ASP A 29 -15.39 21.88 47.75
N PHE A 30 -15.82 20.68 47.34
CA PHE A 30 -15.62 20.09 46.02
C PHE A 30 -16.94 19.91 45.26
N SER A 31 -17.98 20.62 45.63
CA SER A 31 -19.25 20.61 44.90
C SER A 31 -19.07 21.19 43.47
N ILE A 32 -20.03 20.86 42.61
CA ILE A 32 -20.02 21.36 41.21
C ILE A 32 -20.12 22.90 41.26
N GLY A 33 -19.16 23.57 40.62
CA GLY A 33 -19.06 25.03 40.58
C GLY A 33 -18.11 25.63 41.62
N SER A 34 -17.53 24.84 42.53
CA SER A 34 -16.51 25.35 43.46
C SER A 34 -15.16 25.55 42.74
N SER A 35 -14.39 26.53 43.22
CA SER A 35 -13.05 26.81 42.63
C SER A 35 -12.07 25.65 42.80
N LEU A 36 -12.16 24.91 43.89
CA LEU A 36 -11.31 23.73 44.13
C LEU A 36 -11.64 22.59 43.17
N ARG A 37 -12.93 22.42 42.87
CA ARG A 37 -13.34 21.44 41.88
C ARG A 37 -12.88 21.83 40.46
N ALA A 38 -13.00 23.10 40.10
CA ALA A 38 -12.52 23.61 38.82
C ALA A 38 -11.02 23.36 38.63
N LEU A 39 -10.21 23.58 39.68
CA LEU A 39 -8.79 23.25 39.68
C LEU A 39 -8.56 21.75 39.53
N ALA A 40 -9.27 20.89 40.25
CA ALA A 40 -9.15 19.45 40.18
C ALA A 40 -9.51 18.93 38.75
N GLU A 41 -10.54 19.51 38.14
CA GLU A 41 -10.95 19.18 36.76
C GLU A 41 -9.90 19.63 35.75
N GLY A 42 -9.32 20.84 35.90
CA GLY A 42 -8.22 21.30 35.05
C GLY A 42 -6.99 20.41 35.12
N PHE A 43 -6.53 20.02 36.30
CA PHE A 43 -5.44 19.08 36.46
C PHE A 43 -5.77 17.68 35.91
N SER A 44 -7.02 17.24 36.08
CA SER A 44 -7.47 15.94 35.57
C SER A 44 -7.44 15.90 34.05
N GLY A 45 -7.74 17.02 33.37
CA GLY A 45 -7.60 17.11 31.89
C GLY A 45 -6.15 16.93 31.43
N ILE A 46 -5.19 17.59 32.11
CA ILE A 46 -3.76 17.45 31.82
C ILE A 46 -3.30 16.01 32.06
N LEU A 47 -3.73 15.38 33.16
CA LEU A 47 -3.36 14.00 33.48
C LEU A 47 -3.91 13.01 32.46
N LEU A 48 -5.14 13.23 31.93
CA LEU A 48 -5.67 12.41 30.85
C LEU A 48 -4.86 12.55 29.56
N TRP A 49 -4.48 13.78 29.23
CA TRP A 49 -3.62 14.02 28.06
C TRP A 49 -2.27 13.32 28.20
N LEU A 50 -1.61 13.41 29.36
CA LEU A 50 -0.36 12.69 29.63
C LEU A 50 -0.55 11.16 29.56
N GLN A 51 -1.66 10.65 30.07
CA GLN A 51 -2.00 9.22 29.97
C GLN A 51 -2.15 8.78 28.52
N ALA A 52 -2.80 9.59 27.67
CA ALA A 52 -2.92 9.30 26.24
C ALA A 52 -1.55 9.26 25.53
N ILE A 53 -0.67 10.22 25.82
CA ILE A 53 0.71 10.22 25.31
C ILE A 53 1.47 8.98 25.76
N ALA A 54 1.39 8.59 27.02
CA ALA A 54 2.07 7.41 27.54
C ALA A 54 1.60 6.12 26.86
N LEU A 55 0.30 6.00 26.55
CA LEU A 55 -0.25 4.89 25.79
C LEU A 55 0.26 4.89 24.35
N GLN A 56 0.31 6.04 23.71
CA GLN A 56 0.83 6.20 22.35
C GLN A 56 2.32 5.79 22.27
N ILE A 57 3.15 6.25 23.20
CA ILE A 57 4.56 5.84 23.29
C ILE A 57 4.67 4.33 23.48
N ALA A 58 3.85 3.73 24.34
CA ALA A 58 3.86 2.29 24.57
C ALA A 58 3.46 1.47 23.33
N GLN A 59 2.65 2.04 22.44
CA GLN A 59 2.33 1.43 21.15
C GLN A 59 3.49 1.52 20.17
N LEU A 60 4.14 2.68 20.07
CA LEU A 60 5.26 2.94 19.16
C LEU A 60 6.53 2.14 19.51
N THR A 61 6.73 1.80 20.78
CA THR A 61 7.91 1.04 21.23
C THR A 61 7.85 -0.47 20.95
N ARG A 62 6.77 -0.97 20.37
CA ARG A 62 6.61 -2.40 20.09
C ARG A 62 6.31 -2.65 18.61
N ALA A 63 7.10 -3.48 17.96
CA ALA A 63 6.87 -3.88 16.57
C ALA A 63 5.46 -4.46 16.34
N SER A 64 4.89 -5.19 17.31
CA SER A 64 3.57 -5.81 17.20
C SER A 64 2.40 -4.83 17.20
N THR A 65 2.62 -3.58 17.61
CA THR A 65 1.59 -2.53 17.71
C THR A 65 1.89 -1.32 16.84
N SER A 66 3.15 -1.19 16.36
CA SER A 66 3.57 -0.16 15.42
C SER A 66 3.02 -0.43 14.02
N GLN A 67 2.75 0.62 13.26
CA GLN A 67 2.24 0.54 11.89
C GLN A 67 2.91 1.58 10.98
N GLY A 68 2.90 1.31 9.67
CA GLY A 68 3.41 2.25 8.68
C GLY A 68 4.88 2.61 8.90
N SER A 69 5.21 3.90 8.88
CA SER A 69 6.56 4.44 9.03
C SER A 69 7.22 4.12 10.37
N ASP A 70 6.42 4.02 11.44
CA ASP A 70 6.96 3.73 12.78
C ASP A 70 7.43 2.28 12.86
N LEU A 71 6.69 1.34 12.25
CA LEU A 71 7.12 -0.04 12.12
C LEU A 71 8.36 -0.15 11.22
N ASP A 72 8.39 0.59 10.12
CA ASP A 72 9.52 0.59 9.20
C ASP A 72 10.80 1.10 9.89
N SER A 73 10.67 2.18 10.68
CA SER A 73 11.79 2.71 11.49
C SER A 73 12.27 1.70 12.52
N TRP A 74 11.33 1.07 13.23
CA TRP A 74 11.67 0.05 14.24
C TRP A 74 12.36 -1.16 13.63
N MET A 75 11.90 -1.62 12.45
CA MET A 75 12.50 -2.76 11.74
C MET A 75 13.87 -2.39 11.13
N ALA A 76 14.06 -1.13 10.73
CA ALA A 76 15.33 -0.64 10.20
C ALA A 76 16.48 -0.73 11.22
N ASP A 77 16.20 -0.57 12.52
CA ASP A 77 17.19 -0.76 13.59
C ASP A 77 17.78 -2.18 13.61
N TRP A 78 17.03 -3.15 13.10
CA TRP A 78 17.44 -4.54 12.93
C TRP A 78 17.88 -4.88 11.51
N ASN A 79 18.06 -3.86 10.66
CA ASN A 79 18.41 -4.01 9.24
C ASN A 79 17.38 -4.78 8.41
N PHE A 80 16.11 -4.77 8.81
CA PHE A 80 15.00 -5.26 8.01
C PHE A 80 14.32 -4.11 7.31
N LEU A 81 14.53 -4.00 6.00
CA LEU A 81 13.89 -2.98 5.18
C LEU A 81 12.64 -3.55 4.49
N ARG A 82 11.62 -2.72 4.35
CA ARG A 82 10.43 -3.08 3.57
C ARG A 82 10.82 -3.29 2.11
N LEU A 83 10.36 -4.37 1.51
CA LEU A 83 10.52 -4.60 0.08
C LEU A 83 9.80 -3.49 -0.70
N GLY A 84 10.50 -2.94 -1.71
CA GLY A 84 9.92 -1.97 -2.63
C GLY A 84 8.76 -2.57 -3.43
N ALA A 85 7.87 -1.69 -3.88
CA ALA A 85 6.79 -2.10 -4.77
C ALA A 85 7.38 -2.68 -6.07
N GLN A 86 6.83 -3.82 -6.51
CA GLN A 86 7.20 -4.48 -7.76
C GLN A 86 6.16 -4.18 -8.84
N SER A 87 6.61 -4.16 -10.09
CA SER A 87 5.71 -4.05 -11.24
C SER A 87 4.96 -5.36 -11.47
N ALA A 88 3.68 -5.27 -11.77
CA ALA A 88 2.89 -6.43 -12.14
C ALA A 88 3.41 -7.01 -13.46
N THR A 89 3.51 -8.33 -13.53
CA THR A 89 3.90 -9.08 -14.74
C THR A 89 2.77 -10.00 -15.16
N GLY A 90 2.68 -10.25 -16.45
CA GLY A 90 1.66 -11.13 -16.99
C GLY A 90 1.96 -11.51 -18.43
N SER A 91 0.97 -12.07 -19.11
CA SER A 91 1.04 -12.40 -20.52
C SER A 91 -0.15 -11.83 -21.26
N VAL A 92 0.07 -11.41 -22.51
CA VAL A 92 -0.98 -10.89 -23.41
C VAL A 92 -0.94 -11.67 -24.70
N THR A 93 -2.11 -11.99 -25.22
CA THR A 93 -2.27 -12.69 -26.49
C THR A 93 -2.60 -11.69 -27.58
N PHE A 94 -1.64 -11.42 -28.46
CA PHE A 94 -1.86 -10.64 -29.67
C PHE A 94 -2.48 -11.49 -30.75
N SER A 95 -3.50 -10.95 -31.43
CA SER A 95 -4.21 -11.68 -32.48
C SER A 95 -4.41 -10.84 -33.74
N ARG A 96 -4.64 -11.55 -34.84
CA ARG A 96 -5.04 -11.02 -36.14
C ARG A 96 -6.34 -11.65 -36.60
N ASN A 97 -7.14 -10.92 -37.36
CA ASN A 97 -8.46 -11.37 -37.80
C ASN A 97 -8.44 -12.62 -38.64
N THR A 98 -7.38 -12.79 -39.45
CA THR A 98 -7.24 -13.96 -40.34
C THR A 98 -5.79 -14.41 -40.34
N ALA A 99 -5.57 -15.72 -40.17
CA ALA A 99 -4.25 -16.30 -40.31
C ALA A 99 -3.76 -16.07 -41.75
N GLY A 100 -2.64 -15.37 -41.91
CA GLY A 100 -2.06 -15.00 -43.20
C GLY A 100 -0.65 -15.55 -43.37
N THR A 101 -0.10 -15.41 -44.57
CA THR A 101 1.26 -15.85 -44.90
C THR A 101 2.34 -14.90 -44.35
N ASN A 102 1.97 -13.69 -43.91
CA ASN A 102 2.89 -12.73 -43.33
C ASN A 102 3.25 -13.13 -41.90
N SER A 103 4.42 -12.68 -41.43
CA SER A 103 4.88 -12.86 -40.06
C SER A 103 4.96 -11.49 -39.36
N PRO A 104 3.87 -11.02 -38.77
CA PRO A 104 3.87 -9.76 -37.98
C PRO A 104 4.89 -9.79 -36.85
N PHE A 105 5.54 -8.66 -36.63
CA PHE A 105 6.57 -8.51 -35.61
C PHE A 105 6.10 -7.61 -34.46
N ILE A 106 6.31 -8.09 -33.25
CA ILE A 106 6.00 -7.35 -32.00
C ILE A 106 7.33 -7.00 -31.34
N PRO A 107 7.77 -5.73 -31.37
CA PRO A 107 9.04 -5.35 -30.76
C PRO A 107 8.97 -5.39 -29.23
N ILE A 108 10.10 -5.66 -28.60
CA ILE A 108 10.25 -5.42 -27.16
C ILE A 108 10.00 -3.93 -26.87
N GLY A 109 9.32 -3.63 -25.78
CA GLY A 109 8.90 -2.27 -25.44
C GLY A 109 7.62 -1.80 -26.12
N ALA A 110 6.98 -2.63 -26.98
CA ALA A 110 5.64 -2.31 -27.47
C ALA A 110 4.69 -2.15 -26.30
N THR A 111 3.85 -1.11 -26.34
CA THR A 111 2.98 -0.68 -25.25
C THR A 111 1.54 -1.10 -25.49
N ILE A 112 0.92 -1.54 -24.40
CA ILE A 112 -0.49 -1.95 -24.35
C ILE A 112 -1.09 -1.25 -23.13
N GLN A 113 -2.34 -0.86 -23.22
CA GLN A 113 -3.03 -0.16 -22.17
C GLN A 113 -4.30 -0.90 -21.76
N SER A 114 -4.67 -0.77 -20.49
CA SER A 114 -5.97 -1.24 -20.02
C SER A 114 -7.10 -0.43 -20.65
N ILE A 115 -8.29 -1.03 -20.75
CA ILE A 115 -9.48 -0.42 -21.36
C ILE A 115 -9.87 0.93 -20.70
N ASP A 116 -9.59 1.07 -19.43
CA ASP A 116 -9.82 2.28 -18.64
C ASP A 116 -8.68 3.30 -18.71
N GLY A 117 -7.58 2.96 -19.40
CA GLY A 117 -6.41 3.83 -19.55
C GLY A 117 -5.54 3.97 -18.30
N THR A 118 -5.83 3.27 -17.21
CA THR A 118 -5.14 3.47 -15.92
C THR A 118 -3.80 2.75 -15.83
N ALA A 119 -3.64 1.62 -16.51
CA ALA A 119 -2.43 0.82 -16.47
C ALA A 119 -1.83 0.63 -17.87
N THR A 120 -0.55 0.91 -18.00
CA THR A 120 0.22 0.70 -19.23
C THR A 120 1.23 -0.42 -19.01
N PHE A 121 1.28 -1.34 -19.96
CA PHE A 121 2.20 -2.47 -19.96
C PHE A 121 3.12 -2.41 -21.16
N THR A 122 4.33 -2.91 -20.98
CA THR A 122 5.32 -3.05 -22.06
C THR A 122 5.65 -4.51 -22.29
N VAL A 123 5.85 -4.88 -23.54
CA VAL A 123 6.33 -6.21 -23.91
C VAL A 123 7.76 -6.38 -23.43
N THR A 124 8.02 -7.47 -22.72
CA THR A 124 9.33 -7.80 -22.13
C THR A 124 9.98 -8.99 -22.82
N VAL A 125 11.28 -9.18 -22.57
CA VAL A 125 12.05 -10.30 -23.11
C VAL A 125 11.70 -11.60 -22.38
N ASP A 126 11.44 -12.66 -23.15
CA ASP A 126 11.39 -14.03 -22.67
C ASP A 126 12.17 -14.92 -23.61
N LEU A 127 13.38 -15.29 -23.21
CA LEU A 127 14.27 -16.16 -24.00
C LEU A 127 13.74 -17.60 -24.14
N GLY A 128 12.80 -18.00 -23.29
CA GLY A 128 12.13 -19.28 -23.35
C GLY A 128 10.98 -19.35 -24.36
N ASN A 129 10.53 -18.20 -24.84
CA ASN A 129 9.42 -18.14 -25.79
C ASN A 129 9.89 -18.54 -27.20
N HIS A 130 9.23 -19.55 -27.78
CA HIS A 130 9.59 -20.09 -29.11
C HIS A 130 9.53 -19.03 -30.25
N ASN A 131 8.72 -18.01 -30.09
CA ASN A 131 8.54 -16.96 -31.09
C ASN A 131 9.49 -15.76 -30.90
N TYR A 132 10.36 -15.81 -29.90
CA TYR A 132 11.31 -14.74 -29.61
C TYR A 132 12.44 -14.69 -30.66
N VAL A 133 12.75 -13.48 -31.11
CA VAL A 133 13.87 -13.19 -32.03
C VAL A 133 14.72 -12.08 -31.42
N GLY A 134 16.02 -12.35 -31.28
CA GLY A 134 16.95 -11.42 -30.60
C GLY A 134 17.68 -10.45 -31.55
N THR A 135 17.83 -10.77 -32.82
CA THR A 135 18.59 -9.97 -33.77
C THR A 135 17.90 -9.89 -35.14
N PRO A 136 17.99 -8.77 -35.88
CA PRO A 136 18.66 -7.50 -35.53
C PRO A 136 17.90 -6.63 -34.56
N ILE A 137 16.58 -6.86 -34.37
CA ILE A 137 15.70 -6.16 -33.44
C ILE A 137 15.06 -7.21 -32.55
N ALA A 138 15.15 -7.02 -31.24
CA ALA A 138 14.55 -7.93 -30.27
C ALA A 138 13.02 -7.82 -30.29
N GLY A 139 12.33 -8.93 -30.30
CA GLY A 139 10.88 -8.98 -30.33
C GLY A 139 10.33 -10.38 -30.54
N TYR A 140 9.07 -10.46 -30.90
CA TYR A 140 8.38 -11.72 -31.19
C TYR A 140 7.82 -11.74 -32.59
N ASN A 141 8.09 -12.80 -33.33
CA ASN A 141 7.48 -13.02 -34.62
C ASN A 141 6.25 -13.91 -34.49
N MET A 142 5.11 -13.43 -34.99
CA MET A 142 3.94 -14.30 -35.16
C MET A 142 4.15 -15.17 -36.41
N PRO A 143 4.25 -16.51 -36.29
CA PRO A 143 4.46 -17.36 -37.43
C PRO A 143 3.36 -17.24 -38.49
N ALA A 144 3.71 -17.55 -39.74
CA ALA A 144 2.73 -17.63 -40.81
C ALA A 144 1.65 -18.69 -40.49
N ASN A 145 0.43 -18.44 -40.93
CA ASN A 145 -0.73 -19.29 -40.70
C ASN A 145 -1.17 -19.49 -39.24
N ILE A 146 -0.60 -18.70 -38.30
CA ILE A 146 -1.07 -18.65 -36.90
C ILE A 146 -1.79 -17.34 -36.65
N ALA A 147 -2.96 -17.40 -36.02
CA ALA A 147 -3.81 -16.24 -35.78
C ALA A 147 -3.47 -15.47 -34.49
N SER A 148 -2.76 -16.08 -33.55
CA SER A 148 -2.43 -15.43 -32.27
C SER A 148 -1.14 -15.95 -31.66
N ILE A 149 -0.44 -15.09 -30.91
CA ILE A 149 0.72 -15.47 -30.09
C ILE A 149 0.58 -14.80 -28.70
N THR A 150 1.10 -15.48 -27.69
CA THR A 150 1.16 -14.97 -26.33
C THR A 150 2.58 -14.51 -26.01
N VAL A 151 2.71 -13.30 -25.51
CA VAL A 151 4.00 -12.70 -25.13
C VAL A 151 3.94 -12.16 -23.71
N PRO A 152 5.06 -12.14 -22.97
CA PRO A 152 5.12 -11.59 -21.62
C PRO A 152 5.09 -10.07 -21.65
N VAL A 153 4.44 -9.49 -20.65
CA VAL A 153 4.33 -8.05 -20.45
C VAL A 153 4.59 -7.68 -18.99
N GLN A 154 5.03 -6.46 -18.78
CA GLN A 154 5.25 -5.90 -17.46
C GLN A 154 4.62 -4.51 -17.37
N CYS A 155 3.96 -4.21 -16.26
CA CYS A 155 3.43 -2.91 -16.01
C CYS A 155 4.54 -1.86 -15.84
N THR A 156 4.38 -0.69 -16.44
CA THR A 156 5.34 0.41 -16.32
C THR A 156 5.30 1.06 -14.94
N THR A 157 4.17 0.95 -14.24
CA THR A 157 3.98 1.48 -12.89
C THR A 157 4.14 0.37 -11.86
N VAL A 158 4.91 0.64 -10.81
CA VAL A 158 5.10 -0.29 -9.70
C VAL A 158 3.89 -0.28 -8.75
N GLY A 159 3.65 -1.40 -8.06
CA GLY A 159 2.62 -1.51 -7.04
C GLY A 159 1.28 -1.99 -7.57
N THR A 160 0.22 -1.76 -6.79
CA THR A 160 -1.11 -2.32 -7.04
C THR A 160 -1.84 -1.77 -8.27
N ALA A 161 -1.40 -0.62 -8.79
CA ALA A 161 -1.99 -0.01 -9.99
C ALA A 161 -1.87 -0.89 -11.23
N GLY A 162 -0.87 -1.78 -11.26
CA GLY A 162 -0.69 -2.76 -12.33
C GLY A 162 -1.50 -4.05 -12.17
N ASN A 163 -2.23 -4.24 -11.08
CA ASN A 163 -3.03 -5.45 -10.84
C ASN A 163 -4.39 -5.35 -11.54
N VAL A 164 -4.40 -5.57 -12.83
CA VAL A 164 -5.61 -5.55 -13.65
C VAL A 164 -6.24 -6.95 -13.76
N VAL A 165 -7.55 -7.01 -13.98
CA VAL A 165 -8.25 -8.27 -14.19
C VAL A 165 -7.91 -8.87 -15.56
N ALA A 166 -8.07 -10.18 -15.72
CA ALA A 166 -7.86 -10.84 -17.00
C ALA A 166 -8.79 -10.24 -18.07
N GLY A 167 -8.24 -9.98 -19.27
CA GLY A 167 -8.94 -9.34 -20.38
C GLY A 167 -9.08 -7.82 -20.30
N ALA A 168 -8.53 -7.16 -19.26
CA ALA A 168 -8.56 -5.71 -19.17
C ALA A 168 -7.57 -5.03 -20.15
N LEU A 169 -6.50 -5.73 -20.57
CA LEU A 169 -5.55 -5.21 -21.55
C LEU A 169 -6.11 -5.43 -22.95
N SER A 170 -6.57 -4.38 -23.61
CA SER A 170 -7.24 -4.46 -24.90
C SER A 170 -6.85 -3.35 -25.87
N GLN A 171 -6.08 -2.35 -25.44
CA GLN A 171 -5.68 -1.23 -26.28
C GLN A 171 -4.20 -1.33 -26.64
N ILE A 172 -3.90 -1.56 -27.91
CA ILE A 172 -2.54 -1.54 -28.45
C ILE A 172 -2.18 -0.08 -28.71
N THR A 173 -1.25 0.46 -27.92
CA THR A 173 -0.83 1.87 -28.03
C THR A 173 0.31 2.04 -29.05
N THR A 174 1.19 1.05 -29.17
CA THR A 174 2.22 1.02 -30.20
C THR A 174 1.63 0.49 -31.49
N PRO A 175 1.72 1.20 -32.64
CA PRO A 175 1.22 0.69 -33.90
C PRO A 175 1.95 -0.58 -34.31
N LEU A 176 1.22 -1.68 -34.44
CA LEU A 176 1.75 -3.00 -34.83
C LEU A 176 1.14 -3.41 -36.18
N VAL A 177 1.98 -3.57 -37.21
CA VAL A 177 1.53 -3.92 -38.55
C VAL A 177 1.05 -5.36 -38.57
N GLY A 178 -0.20 -5.58 -38.96
CA GLY A 178 -0.78 -6.93 -39.10
C GLY A 178 -1.28 -7.57 -37.82
N ILE A 179 -1.35 -6.80 -36.72
CA ILE A 179 -1.98 -7.19 -35.47
C ILE A 179 -3.20 -6.29 -35.23
N HIS A 180 -4.32 -6.88 -34.84
CA HIS A 180 -5.60 -6.17 -34.77
C HIS A 180 -6.18 -6.08 -33.34
N SER A 181 -5.78 -7.00 -32.44
CA SER A 181 -6.25 -7.02 -31.06
C SER A 181 -5.25 -7.69 -30.11
N CYS A 182 -5.40 -7.43 -28.83
CA CYS A 182 -4.70 -8.09 -27.74
C CYS A 182 -5.66 -8.44 -26.63
#